data_06aa8b8629d8b92d989ee4bfeb44a186
#
_entry.id   06aa8b8629d8b92d989ee4bfeb44a186
#
_cell.length_a   1.000
_cell.length_b   1.000
_cell.length_c   1.000
_cell.angle_alpha   90.00
_cell.angle_beta   90.00
_cell.angle_gamma   90.00
#
_symmetry.space_group_name_H-M   'P 1'
#
loop_
_entity.id
_entity.type
_entity.pdbx_description
1 polymer ?
#
loop_
_entity_poly.entity_id
_entity_poly.type
_entity_poly.pdbx_seq_one_letter_code
_entity_poly.pdbx_strand_id
1 'polypeptide(L)'
;VRTTLRAAALAASAAMVVVGVQAGSTAGATDRAAGATALDLSSPQRAAALSAAQTAAPATARQIGLGSGEQLVVRDVLKDADGTVHTRYERTFNGLPVLGGDLVVHTAKDGALKGVDKATDAKIAVATTTSLKAAPTGSRKVVWAASGKPVLAYERTVTGTQPDGTPSRRDIVTDATTGAELYSHEEIETGIGTSEYSGQVTLGTTKSGSTYSLTDAARGGHKTYDLKGGSSGTGTLFTKSTDTWGNGLPSNRETAAVDAHYGAAETWDFYKTELGRNGIAGNGKAAYSRVHYGNAYVNAFWDDSCFCMTYGDGAGNKKPLTALDVAGHEMSHGLTAATAKLNYSGESGGLNEATSDIFGTSVEFFANNASDKGDYLIGEKIDINGNGTPLRYMDKPSKDGNSADYWSSSVGNKDVHYSSGPANHFFYLLSEGSGAKTINGVNYNSPTYDGSKVTGIGRVKAYKIWYKALSTYMTSTTNYKGARTTTLKAAADLYGATSTEYKTVAAAWTAINVK
;
A
#
# COMPACT_ATOMS: atom_id res chain seq x y z
N VAL A 1 -3.70 22.58 48.71
CA VAL A 1 -3.64 21.47 47.78
C VAL A 1 -3.13 22.06 46.45
N ARG A 2 -1.88 21.77 46.13
CA ARG A 2 -1.22 22.28 44.90
C ARG A 2 -1.45 21.29 43.76
N THR A 3 -2.09 21.73 42.69
CA THR A 3 -2.30 20.99 41.45
C THR A 3 -1.17 21.36 40.48
N THR A 4 -0.30 20.41 40.19
CA THR A 4 0.75 20.55 39.17
C THR A 4 0.18 20.18 37.83
N LEU A 5 0.11 21.15 36.91
CA LEU A 5 -0.13 20.91 35.48
C LEU A 5 1.14 20.30 34.84
N ARG A 6 1.01 19.09 34.34
CA ARG A 6 2.01 18.51 33.42
C ARG A 6 1.64 18.92 31.99
N ALA A 7 2.51 19.71 31.39
CA ALA A 7 2.46 19.99 29.96
C ALA A 7 2.89 18.74 29.19
N ALA A 8 1.98 18.16 28.40
CA ALA A 8 2.29 17.12 27.44
C ALA A 8 2.78 17.81 26.16
N ALA A 9 4.08 17.66 25.86
CA ALA A 9 4.63 18.05 24.56
C ALA A 9 4.16 17.05 23.50
N LEU A 10 3.24 17.45 22.63
CA LEU A 10 2.95 16.76 21.38
C LEU A 10 4.10 17.01 20.40
N ALA A 11 4.92 15.99 20.15
CA ALA A 11 5.83 15.97 19.03
C ALA A 11 5.01 15.77 17.74
N ALA A 12 4.68 16.84 17.04
CA ALA A 12 4.15 16.78 15.70
C ALA A 12 5.31 16.49 14.74
N SER A 13 5.39 15.28 14.22
CA SER A 13 6.27 14.92 13.09
C SER A 13 5.72 15.58 11.83
N ALA A 14 6.20 16.77 11.49
CA ALA A 14 5.93 17.38 10.19
C ALA A 14 6.84 16.68 9.15
N ALA A 15 6.26 15.80 8.33
CA ALA A 15 6.89 15.41 7.09
C ALA A 15 6.81 16.62 6.15
N MET A 16 7.96 17.23 5.84
CA MET A 16 8.01 18.34 4.92
C MET A 16 8.48 17.87 3.56
N VAL A 17 7.62 18.02 2.57
CA VAL A 17 7.94 17.77 1.17
C VAL A 17 8.85 18.91 0.69
N VAL A 18 10.04 18.55 0.21
CA VAL A 18 10.93 19.48 -0.47
C VAL A 18 10.43 19.68 -1.89
N VAL A 19 9.69 20.76 -2.12
CA VAL A 19 9.34 21.19 -3.47
C VAL A 19 10.54 21.88 -4.10
N GLY A 20 11.23 21.16 -4.97
CA GLY A 20 12.18 21.77 -5.89
C GLY A 20 11.45 22.43 -7.06
N VAL A 21 11.16 23.73 -6.96
CA VAL A 21 10.77 24.51 -8.14
C VAL A 21 12.03 24.73 -8.98
N GLN A 22 12.17 24.00 -10.08
CA GLN A 22 13.16 24.34 -11.11
C GLN A 22 12.67 25.54 -11.92
N ALA A 23 13.06 26.72 -11.46
CA ALA A 23 13.09 27.88 -12.37
C ALA A 23 14.29 27.67 -13.31
N GLY A 24 14.02 27.43 -14.60
CA GLY A 24 15.05 27.31 -15.61
C GLY A 24 15.82 28.62 -15.74
N SER A 25 17.04 28.66 -15.21
CA SER A 25 18.07 29.58 -15.64
C SER A 25 19.21 28.77 -16.23
N THR A 26 19.43 28.94 -17.53
CA THR A 26 20.65 28.51 -18.22
C THR A 26 21.82 29.33 -17.69
N ALA A 27 22.42 28.89 -16.59
CA ALA A 27 23.75 29.33 -16.17
C ALA A 27 24.72 28.21 -16.51
N GLY A 28 25.77 28.58 -17.24
CA GLY A 28 26.77 27.68 -17.81
C GLY A 28 27.38 26.75 -16.76
N ALA A 29 27.61 25.51 -17.21
CA ALA A 29 28.41 24.54 -16.49
C ALA A 29 29.83 25.10 -16.30
N THR A 30 30.11 25.64 -15.13
CA THR A 30 31.49 25.86 -14.67
C THR A 30 31.89 24.65 -13.83
N ASP A 31 33.02 24.08 -14.19
CA ASP A 31 33.71 22.93 -13.60
C ASP A 31 33.33 22.63 -12.14
N ARG A 32 32.60 21.51 -11.97
CA ARG A 32 32.59 20.85 -10.68
C ARG A 32 33.97 20.29 -10.42
N ALA A 33 34.71 20.94 -9.53
CA ALA A 33 35.94 20.39 -8.99
C ALA A 33 35.68 18.95 -8.51
N ALA A 34 36.36 18.00 -9.09
CA ALA A 34 36.38 16.62 -8.65
C ALA A 34 36.81 16.58 -7.19
N GLY A 35 35.96 16.08 -6.27
CA GLY A 35 36.45 15.59 -5.01
C GLY A 35 35.82 16.00 -3.68
N ALA A 36 34.59 16.51 -3.61
CA ALA A 36 33.92 16.62 -2.31
C ALA A 36 33.00 15.39 -2.09
N THR A 37 33.55 14.35 -1.45
CA THR A 37 32.75 13.20 -1.00
C THR A 37 32.21 13.51 0.39
N ALA A 38 30.91 13.53 0.59
CA ALA A 38 30.27 13.68 1.89
C ALA A 38 30.73 12.57 2.84
N LEU A 39 31.11 12.94 4.06
CA LEU A 39 31.45 11.98 5.10
C LEU A 39 30.17 11.34 5.67
N ASP A 40 30.17 10.03 5.83
CA ASP A 40 29.10 9.31 6.51
C ASP A 40 29.28 9.49 8.04
N LEU A 41 28.48 10.40 8.60
CA LEU A 41 28.48 10.67 10.03
C LEU A 41 27.71 9.60 10.78
N SER A 42 28.30 9.02 11.83
CA SER A 42 27.56 8.16 12.76
C SER A 42 26.39 8.93 13.41
N SER A 43 25.35 8.22 13.83
CA SER A 43 24.15 8.83 14.44
C SER A 43 24.47 9.79 15.61
N PRO A 44 25.41 9.50 16.54
CA PRO A 44 25.82 10.46 17.57
C PRO A 44 26.51 11.70 17.01
N GLN A 45 27.36 11.54 16.01
CA GLN A 45 28.08 12.68 15.37
C GLN A 45 27.09 13.59 14.64
N ARG A 46 26.11 13.02 13.93
CA ARG A 46 25.04 13.78 13.26
C ARG A 46 24.19 14.54 14.28
N ALA A 47 23.76 13.88 15.36
CA ALA A 47 22.99 14.54 16.43
C ALA A 47 23.75 15.71 17.07
N ALA A 48 25.04 15.55 17.34
CA ALA A 48 25.91 16.63 17.86
C ALA A 48 26.05 17.79 16.87
N ALA A 49 26.21 17.49 15.57
CA ALA A 49 26.32 18.51 14.53
C ALA A 49 25.00 19.30 14.37
N LEU A 50 23.83 18.63 14.38
CA LEU A 50 22.53 19.29 14.36
C LEU A 50 22.33 20.21 15.56
N SER A 51 22.68 19.77 16.78
CA SER A 51 22.58 20.55 18.00
C SER A 51 23.50 21.78 17.97
N ALA A 52 24.74 21.63 17.54
CA ALA A 52 25.69 22.73 17.39
C ALA A 52 25.20 23.75 16.36
N ALA A 53 24.71 23.29 15.20
CA ALA A 53 24.15 24.16 14.16
C ALA A 53 22.91 24.92 14.65
N GLN A 54 22.02 24.28 15.42
CA GLN A 54 20.85 24.94 16.01
C GLN A 54 21.26 26.01 17.03
N THR A 55 22.27 25.75 17.83
CA THR A 55 22.85 26.75 18.77
C THR A 55 23.42 27.95 18.04
N ALA A 56 24.10 27.73 16.90
CA ALA A 56 24.69 28.79 16.07
C ALA A 56 23.65 29.53 15.19
N ALA A 57 22.44 28.99 15.00
CA ALA A 57 21.45 29.51 14.08
C ALA A 57 21.13 31.01 14.21
N PRO A 58 21.01 31.61 15.44
CA PRO A 58 20.80 33.07 15.58
C PRO A 58 21.95 33.92 15.09
N ALA A 59 23.18 33.45 15.27
CA ALA A 59 24.39 34.15 14.76
C ALA A 59 24.47 34.01 13.24
N THR A 60 24.21 32.83 12.71
CA THR A 60 24.14 32.55 11.27
C THR A 60 23.08 33.42 10.59
N ALA A 61 21.88 33.54 11.16
CA ALA A 61 20.79 34.38 10.61
C ALA A 61 21.26 35.85 10.45
N ARG A 62 21.93 36.41 11.46
CA ARG A 62 22.49 37.76 11.38
C ARG A 62 23.59 37.88 10.33
N GLN A 63 24.49 36.90 10.27
CA GLN A 63 25.61 36.88 9.33
C GLN A 63 25.14 36.86 7.87
N ILE A 64 24.06 36.13 7.56
CA ILE A 64 23.51 36.04 6.21
C ILE A 64 22.46 37.10 5.89
N GLY A 65 22.25 38.07 6.80
CA GLY A 65 21.42 39.27 6.60
C GLY A 65 19.93 39.02 6.64
N LEU A 66 19.44 38.04 7.42
CA LEU A 66 17.99 37.86 7.62
C LEU A 66 17.41 39.01 8.44
N GLY A 67 16.12 39.33 8.16
CA GLY A 67 15.39 40.41 8.82
C GLY A 67 15.01 40.12 10.27
N SER A 68 14.57 41.16 10.98
CA SER A 68 14.03 41.03 12.33
C SER A 68 12.75 40.21 12.28
N GLY A 69 12.60 39.22 13.16
CA GLY A 69 11.47 38.27 13.17
C GLY A 69 11.74 36.98 12.40
N GLU A 70 12.78 36.93 11.57
CA GLU A 70 13.20 35.71 10.90
C GLU A 70 14.11 34.89 11.80
N GLN A 71 13.87 33.56 11.86
CA GLN A 71 14.69 32.59 12.60
C GLN A 71 15.02 31.40 11.73
N LEU A 72 16.13 30.75 12.02
CA LEU A 72 16.59 29.54 11.36
C LEU A 72 16.33 28.32 12.25
N VAL A 73 15.75 27.27 11.65
CA VAL A 73 15.55 25.95 12.25
C VAL A 73 16.36 24.93 11.46
N VAL A 74 17.34 24.30 12.11
CA VAL A 74 18.20 23.29 11.48
C VAL A 74 17.38 22.07 11.06
N ARG A 75 17.62 21.58 9.84
CA ARG A 75 17.03 20.35 9.31
C ARG A 75 18.05 19.27 9.04
N ASP A 76 19.18 19.65 8.49
CA ASP A 76 20.24 18.70 8.16
C ASP A 76 21.61 19.33 8.19
N VAL A 77 22.64 18.51 8.41
CA VAL A 77 24.05 18.88 8.36
C VAL A 77 24.82 17.80 7.59
N LEU A 78 25.47 18.21 6.51
CA LEU A 78 26.41 17.39 5.75
C LEU A 78 27.82 17.95 5.95
N LYS A 79 28.81 17.06 5.98
CA LYS A 79 30.22 17.46 6.10
C LYS A 79 31.02 16.76 5.00
N ASP A 80 31.77 17.54 4.25
CA ASP A 80 32.68 17.03 3.23
C ASP A 80 34.05 16.62 3.82
N ALA A 81 34.80 15.83 3.06
CA ALA A 81 36.11 15.35 3.46
C ALA A 81 37.14 16.48 3.66
N ASP A 82 36.98 17.61 2.97
CA ASP A 82 37.81 18.81 3.15
C ASP A 82 37.48 19.60 4.43
N GLY A 83 36.42 19.16 5.14
CA GLY A 83 35.92 19.77 6.35
C GLY A 83 34.87 20.86 6.11
N THR A 84 34.47 21.12 4.87
CA THR A 84 33.33 22.02 4.57
C THR A 84 32.07 21.46 5.18
N VAL A 85 31.25 22.30 5.79
CA VAL A 85 29.98 21.95 6.41
C VAL A 85 28.84 22.63 5.66
N HIS A 86 27.85 21.87 5.27
CA HIS A 86 26.63 22.33 4.62
C HIS A 86 25.48 22.16 5.59
N THR A 87 24.90 23.25 6.05
CA THR A 87 23.79 23.23 7.00
C THR A 87 22.53 23.68 6.31
N ARG A 88 21.52 22.78 6.22
CA ARG A 88 20.20 23.10 5.72
C ARG A 88 19.31 23.63 6.82
N TYR A 89 18.70 24.78 6.56
CA TYR A 89 17.79 25.45 7.48
C TYR A 89 16.42 25.66 6.82
N GLU A 90 15.39 25.55 7.64
CA GLU A 90 14.09 26.18 7.39
C GLU A 90 14.06 27.56 8.02
N ARG A 91 13.25 28.45 7.48
CA ARG A 91 12.99 29.75 8.08
C ARG A 91 11.64 29.78 8.79
N THR A 92 11.56 30.52 9.87
CA THR A 92 10.30 31.00 10.45
C THR A 92 10.31 32.52 10.46
N PHE A 93 9.12 33.11 10.41
CA PHE A 93 8.91 34.56 10.53
C PHE A 93 7.85 34.83 11.60
N ASN A 94 8.22 35.53 12.66
CA ASN A 94 7.38 35.76 13.84
C ASN A 94 6.71 34.45 14.35
N GLY A 95 7.44 33.34 14.35
CA GLY A 95 6.98 32.02 14.76
C GLY A 95 6.20 31.24 13.70
N LEU A 96 5.87 31.82 12.54
CA LEU A 96 5.20 31.14 11.43
C LEU A 96 6.23 30.45 10.52
N PRO A 97 6.01 29.21 10.07
CA PRO A 97 6.85 28.59 9.04
C PRO A 97 6.84 29.42 7.74
N VAL A 98 7.99 29.50 7.06
CA VAL A 98 8.12 30.15 5.76
C VAL A 98 8.30 29.08 4.69
N LEU A 99 7.24 28.76 3.97
CA LEU A 99 7.26 27.80 2.88
C LEU A 99 7.95 28.40 1.64
N GLY A 100 8.91 27.66 1.07
CA GLY A 100 9.81 28.17 0.02
C GLY A 100 10.78 29.22 0.53
N GLY A 101 11.09 29.19 1.84
CA GLY A 101 12.07 30.04 2.47
C GLY A 101 13.32 29.29 2.98
N ASP A 102 13.43 28.02 2.70
CA ASP A 102 14.59 27.21 3.11
C ASP A 102 15.89 27.68 2.47
N LEU A 103 17.01 27.36 3.11
CA LEU A 103 18.34 27.75 2.64
C LEU A 103 19.41 26.76 3.12
N VAL A 104 20.53 26.74 2.40
CA VAL A 104 21.73 26.00 2.79
C VAL A 104 22.88 26.96 3.01
N VAL A 105 23.48 26.90 4.19
CA VAL A 105 24.68 27.68 4.53
C VAL A 105 25.91 26.80 4.41
N HIS A 106 26.91 27.25 3.66
CA HIS A 106 28.18 26.58 3.46
C HIS A 106 29.24 27.25 4.28
N THR A 107 29.89 26.51 5.19
CA THR A 107 30.98 27.02 6.05
C THR A 107 32.24 26.21 5.83
N ALA A 108 33.37 26.87 5.82
CA ALA A 108 34.68 26.23 5.78
C ALA A 108 34.96 25.53 7.13
N LYS A 109 36.02 24.71 7.17
CA LYS A 109 36.46 23.98 8.37
C LYS A 109 36.76 24.90 9.57
N ASP A 110 37.20 26.11 9.31
CA ASP A 110 37.48 27.15 10.29
C ASP A 110 36.26 27.98 10.71
N GLY A 111 35.08 27.66 10.16
CA GLY A 111 33.81 28.35 10.41
C GLY A 111 33.55 29.56 9.52
N ALA A 112 34.44 29.90 8.59
CA ALA A 112 34.23 31.01 7.66
C ALA A 112 33.06 30.71 6.70
N LEU A 113 32.20 31.70 6.43
CA LEU A 113 31.12 31.59 5.47
C LEU A 113 31.66 31.46 4.04
N LYS A 114 31.38 30.38 3.36
CA LYS A 114 31.72 30.13 1.94
C LYS A 114 30.63 30.59 0.97
N GLY A 115 29.35 30.50 1.39
CA GLY A 115 28.21 30.85 0.55
C GLY A 115 26.88 30.47 1.20
N VAL A 116 25.79 30.92 0.58
CA VAL A 116 24.42 30.60 0.99
C VAL A 116 23.57 30.38 -0.27
N ASP A 117 22.98 29.22 -0.36
CA ASP A 117 21.93 28.92 -1.38
C ASP A 117 20.56 29.15 -0.74
N LYS A 118 19.75 30.01 -1.32
CA LYS A 118 18.43 30.39 -0.81
C LYS A 118 17.33 29.99 -1.79
N ALA A 119 16.25 29.43 -1.29
CA ALA A 119 15.05 29.17 -2.11
C ALA A 119 14.40 30.48 -2.58
N THR A 120 14.54 31.56 -1.80
CA THR A 120 14.11 32.91 -2.19
C THR A 120 15.03 33.98 -1.59
N ASP A 121 15.32 35.00 -2.38
CA ASP A 121 16.02 36.23 -1.91
C ASP A 121 15.06 37.30 -1.38
N ALA A 122 13.74 37.04 -1.48
CA ALA A 122 12.74 37.98 -1.01
C ALA A 122 12.85 38.22 0.50
N LYS A 123 12.82 39.49 0.91
CA LYS A 123 12.68 39.86 2.32
C LYS A 123 11.30 39.49 2.83
N ILE A 124 11.24 38.80 3.96
CA ILE A 124 9.98 38.44 4.60
C ILE A 124 9.50 39.65 5.44
N ALA A 125 8.49 40.33 4.92
CA ALA A 125 7.84 41.46 5.59
C ALA A 125 6.31 41.36 5.38
N VAL A 126 5.69 40.44 6.13
CA VAL A 126 4.29 40.08 5.96
C VAL A 126 3.51 40.44 7.22
N ALA A 127 2.32 41.05 7.06
CA ALA A 127 1.37 41.19 8.16
C ALA A 127 0.90 39.81 8.63
N THR A 128 1.01 39.52 9.93
CA THR A 128 0.63 38.22 10.50
C THR A 128 -0.86 38.13 10.85
N THR A 129 -1.61 39.20 10.65
CA THR A 129 -3.07 39.27 10.76
C THR A 129 -3.71 39.05 9.39
N THR A 130 -4.91 38.47 9.36
CA THR A 130 -5.61 38.13 8.13
C THR A 130 -7.00 38.79 8.10
N SER A 131 -7.52 39.10 6.90
CA SER A 131 -8.86 39.57 6.68
C SER A 131 -9.90 38.46 6.50
N LEU A 132 -9.51 37.19 6.37
CA LEU A 132 -10.47 36.08 6.32
C LEU A 132 -11.20 35.95 7.65
N LYS A 133 -12.52 35.77 7.59
CA LYS A 133 -13.36 35.58 8.79
C LYS A 133 -13.07 34.30 9.53
N ALA A 134 -12.65 33.24 8.83
CA ALA A 134 -12.27 31.94 9.40
C ALA A 134 -11.12 31.29 8.61
N ALA A 135 -10.22 30.64 9.33
CA ALA A 135 -9.21 29.79 8.73
C ALA A 135 -9.87 28.51 8.16
N PRO A 136 -9.40 27.96 7.03
CA PRO A 136 -9.87 26.67 6.55
C PRO A 136 -9.68 25.58 7.63
N THR A 137 -10.66 24.68 7.78
CA THR A 137 -10.60 23.61 8.79
C THR A 137 -9.34 22.77 8.63
N GLY A 138 -8.65 22.50 9.74
CA GLY A 138 -7.40 21.71 9.75
C GLY A 138 -6.17 22.43 9.20
N SER A 139 -6.27 23.75 8.91
CA SER A 139 -5.13 24.51 8.40
C SER A 139 -4.27 25.11 9.51
N ARG A 140 -3.00 25.36 9.17
CA ARG A 140 -2.08 26.20 9.98
C ARG A 140 -1.69 27.46 9.23
N LYS A 141 -1.40 28.53 9.96
CA LYS A 141 -0.84 29.76 9.37
C LYS A 141 0.62 29.54 8.96
N VAL A 142 0.97 30.05 7.78
CA VAL A 142 2.32 30.02 7.23
C VAL A 142 2.61 31.32 6.47
N VAL A 143 3.84 31.55 6.12
CA VAL A 143 4.24 32.53 5.09
C VAL A 143 4.56 31.75 3.83
N TRP A 144 3.89 32.04 2.72
CA TRP A 144 4.21 31.50 1.41
C TRP A 144 5.18 32.42 0.70
N ALA A 145 6.42 31.97 0.47
CA ALA A 145 7.50 32.74 -0.13
C ALA A 145 8.02 32.17 -1.46
N ALA A 146 7.60 30.96 -1.85
CA ALA A 146 8.10 30.27 -3.04
C ALA A 146 7.82 31.01 -4.36
N SER A 147 6.83 31.90 -4.39
CA SER A 147 6.53 32.75 -5.56
C SER A 147 7.47 33.96 -5.70
N GLY A 148 8.42 34.16 -4.78
CA GLY A 148 9.26 35.37 -4.70
C GLY A 148 8.55 36.61 -4.15
N LYS A 149 7.27 36.53 -3.85
CA LYS A 149 6.44 37.58 -3.21
C LYS A 149 5.82 36.99 -1.94
N PRO A 150 6.45 37.18 -0.77
CA PRO A 150 5.94 36.60 0.47
C PRO A 150 4.56 37.12 0.84
N VAL A 151 3.62 36.22 1.14
CA VAL A 151 2.27 36.52 1.61
C VAL A 151 1.90 35.64 2.80
N LEU A 152 1.00 36.13 3.66
CA LEU A 152 0.39 35.30 4.69
C LEU A 152 -0.54 34.29 4.03
N ALA A 153 -0.44 33.01 4.43
CA ALA A 153 -1.19 31.93 3.85
C ALA A 153 -1.67 30.94 4.91
N TYR A 154 -2.60 30.07 4.52
CA TYR A 154 -2.98 28.88 5.25
C TYR A 154 -2.53 27.64 4.47
N GLU A 155 -1.87 26.73 5.15
CA GLU A 155 -1.52 25.40 4.64
C GLU A 155 -2.38 24.33 5.30
N ARG A 156 -2.85 23.38 4.52
CA ARG A 156 -3.58 22.20 5.02
C ARG A 156 -3.33 21.01 4.12
N THR A 157 -3.38 19.82 4.69
CA THR A 157 -3.42 18.55 3.95
C THR A 157 -4.87 18.08 3.84
N VAL A 158 -5.30 17.72 2.64
CA VAL A 158 -6.64 17.18 2.34
C VAL A 158 -6.45 15.75 1.85
N THR A 159 -7.11 14.80 2.51
CA THR A 159 -7.17 13.41 2.07
C THR A 159 -8.49 13.13 1.36
N GLY A 160 -8.47 12.25 0.37
CA GLY A 160 -9.65 11.90 -0.43
C GLY A 160 -9.36 10.74 -1.36
N THR A 161 -10.13 10.67 -2.44
CA THR A 161 -9.95 9.71 -3.53
C THR A 161 -9.94 10.49 -4.84
N GLN A 162 -9.02 10.17 -5.74
CA GLN A 162 -8.96 10.72 -7.09
C GLN A 162 -10.09 10.15 -7.96
N PRO A 163 -10.41 10.76 -9.12
CA PRO A 163 -11.50 10.28 -9.98
C PRO A 163 -11.33 8.83 -10.48
N ASP A 164 -10.11 8.33 -10.52
CA ASP A 164 -9.78 6.96 -10.92
C ASP A 164 -9.80 5.95 -9.75
N GLY A 165 -10.21 6.39 -8.54
CA GLY A 165 -10.26 5.53 -7.34
C GLY A 165 -9.00 5.54 -6.50
N THR A 166 -7.90 6.13 -6.97
CA THR A 166 -6.64 6.21 -6.21
C THR A 166 -6.79 7.07 -4.95
N PRO A 167 -6.21 6.69 -3.81
CA PRO A 167 -6.13 7.58 -2.66
C PRO A 167 -5.46 8.91 -3.01
N SER A 168 -5.95 9.99 -2.41
CA SER A 168 -5.40 11.33 -2.58
C SER A 168 -4.95 11.88 -1.22
N ARG A 169 -3.78 12.51 -1.21
CA ARG A 169 -3.29 13.30 -0.08
C ARG A 169 -2.65 14.56 -0.62
N ARG A 170 -3.44 15.63 -0.64
CA ARG A 170 -3.07 16.88 -1.30
C ARG A 170 -2.76 17.98 -0.29
N ASP A 171 -1.56 18.52 -0.35
CA ASP A 171 -1.21 19.75 0.34
C ASP A 171 -1.70 20.95 -0.43
N ILE A 172 -2.38 21.85 0.25
CA ILE A 172 -2.97 23.05 -0.34
C ILE A 172 -2.51 24.26 0.47
N VAL A 173 -1.99 25.26 -0.24
CA VAL A 173 -1.67 26.58 0.32
C VAL A 173 -2.61 27.62 -0.26
N THR A 174 -3.33 28.34 0.62
CA THR A 174 -4.28 29.37 0.22
C THR A 174 -3.87 30.72 0.80
N ASP A 175 -4.01 31.80 0.02
CA ASP A 175 -3.77 33.17 0.47
C ASP A 175 -4.73 33.52 1.63
N ALA A 176 -4.16 34.00 2.74
CA ALA A 176 -4.94 34.27 3.95
C ALA A 176 -5.84 35.50 3.83
N THR A 177 -5.66 36.34 2.82
CA THR A 177 -6.45 37.54 2.57
C THR A 177 -7.57 37.32 1.55
N THR A 178 -7.23 36.62 0.47
CA THR A 178 -8.17 36.44 -0.67
C THR A 178 -8.84 35.07 -0.66
N GLY A 179 -8.28 34.07 0.00
CA GLY A 179 -8.74 32.68 -0.06
C GLY A 179 -8.35 31.96 -1.35
N ALA A 180 -7.62 32.60 -2.26
CA ALA A 180 -7.17 32.01 -3.51
C ALA A 180 -6.14 30.90 -3.24
N GLU A 181 -6.22 29.80 -3.99
CA GLU A 181 -5.20 28.75 -3.96
C GLU A 181 -3.90 29.29 -4.57
N LEU A 182 -2.83 29.28 -3.80
CA LEU A 182 -1.48 29.71 -4.21
C LEU A 182 -0.66 28.53 -4.71
N TYR A 183 -0.91 27.35 -4.16
CA TYR A 183 -0.20 26.12 -4.46
C TYR A 183 -1.03 24.93 -4.04
N SER A 184 -0.94 23.86 -4.81
CA SER A 184 -1.35 22.53 -4.39
C SER A 184 -0.42 21.48 -4.95
N HIS A 185 -0.22 20.44 -4.19
CA HIS A 185 0.63 19.30 -4.54
C HIS A 185 -0.04 18.00 -4.10
N GLU A 186 -0.17 17.06 -5.02
CA GLU A 186 -0.58 15.70 -4.69
C GLU A 186 0.64 14.92 -4.22
N GLU A 187 0.61 14.46 -2.96
CA GLU A 187 1.72 13.68 -2.38
C GLU A 187 1.75 12.24 -2.88
N ILE A 188 0.58 11.74 -3.36
CA ILE A 188 0.47 10.38 -3.87
C ILE A 188 0.71 10.44 -5.37
N GLU A 189 1.92 10.09 -5.78
CA GLU A 189 2.28 9.96 -7.18
C GLU A 189 1.73 8.65 -7.72
N THR A 190 1.16 8.69 -8.93
CA THR A 190 0.58 7.54 -9.61
C THR A 190 1.17 7.39 -11.00
N GLY A 191 1.65 6.18 -11.29
CA GLY A 191 2.08 5.78 -12.61
C GLY A 191 0.98 5.08 -13.40
N ILE A 192 1.18 4.93 -14.69
CA ILE A 192 0.32 4.15 -15.57
C ILE A 192 1.01 2.82 -15.85
N GLY A 193 0.31 1.71 -15.54
CA GLY A 193 0.74 0.35 -15.87
C GLY A 193 -0.08 -0.24 -17.01
N THR A 194 0.56 -0.96 -17.92
CA THR A 194 -0.14 -1.83 -18.87
C THR A 194 0.11 -3.27 -18.46
N SER A 195 -0.89 -3.83 -17.79
CA SER A 195 -0.95 -5.16 -17.20
C SER A 195 -1.18 -6.22 -18.27
N GLU A 196 -0.80 -7.46 -18.02
CA GLU A 196 -1.13 -8.60 -18.88
C GLU A 196 -2.61 -8.98 -18.72
N TYR A 197 -3.13 -8.98 -17.49
CA TYR A 197 -4.45 -9.52 -17.16
C TYR A 197 -5.50 -8.43 -16.92
N SER A 198 -5.11 -7.32 -16.29
CA SER A 198 -6.02 -6.27 -15.83
C SER A 198 -6.10 -5.05 -16.77
N GLY A 199 -5.45 -5.09 -17.96
CA GLY A 199 -5.44 -3.98 -18.91
C GLY A 199 -4.62 -2.77 -18.43
N GLN A 200 -5.07 -1.55 -18.75
CA GLN A 200 -4.42 -0.35 -18.24
C GLN A 200 -4.86 -0.06 -16.81
N VAL A 201 -3.90 0.09 -15.91
CA VAL A 201 -4.13 0.29 -14.47
C VAL A 201 -3.33 1.47 -13.94
N THR A 202 -3.80 2.04 -12.84
CA THR A 202 -3.07 3.06 -12.08
C THR A 202 -2.20 2.39 -11.02
N LEU A 203 -0.97 2.85 -10.88
CA LEU A 203 0.02 2.30 -9.94
C LEU A 203 0.46 3.36 -8.93
N GLY A 204 0.55 2.98 -7.66
CA GLY A 204 1.26 3.78 -6.66
C GLY A 204 2.76 3.75 -6.95
N THR A 205 3.36 4.89 -7.26
CA THR A 205 4.79 5.01 -7.55
C THR A 205 5.44 6.06 -6.66
N THR A 206 6.76 6.07 -6.64
CA THR A 206 7.52 7.11 -5.91
C THR A 206 8.59 7.68 -6.82
N LYS A 207 8.68 9.00 -6.87
CA LYS A 207 9.69 9.74 -7.61
C LYS A 207 10.85 10.17 -6.71
N SER A 208 12.07 9.97 -7.16
CA SER A 208 13.27 10.49 -6.51
C SER A 208 14.21 11.09 -7.56
N GLY A 209 14.35 12.40 -7.56
CA GLY A 209 15.03 13.11 -8.63
C GLY A 209 14.35 12.92 -9.97
N SER A 210 15.06 12.37 -10.96
CA SER A 210 14.52 12.05 -12.28
C SER A 210 14.04 10.60 -12.42
N THR A 211 14.00 9.82 -11.34
CA THR A 211 13.73 8.38 -11.37
C THR A 211 12.44 8.05 -10.63
N TYR A 212 11.56 7.30 -11.27
CA TYR A 212 10.38 6.68 -10.67
C TYR A 212 10.69 5.25 -10.24
N SER A 213 10.00 4.76 -9.22
CA SER A 213 10.10 3.38 -8.74
C SER A 213 8.73 2.79 -8.47
N LEU A 214 8.58 1.46 -8.63
CA LEU A 214 7.41 0.72 -8.15
C LEU A 214 7.48 0.62 -6.61
N THR A 215 7.18 1.74 -5.96
CA THR A 215 7.10 1.89 -4.50
C THR A 215 5.81 2.66 -4.18
N ASP A 216 4.86 1.99 -3.55
CA ASP A 216 3.57 2.57 -3.18
C ASP A 216 3.60 3.11 -1.75
N ALA A 217 3.90 4.39 -1.61
CA ALA A 217 3.96 5.07 -0.32
C ALA A 217 2.59 5.15 0.38
N ALA A 218 1.50 5.18 -0.39
CA ALA A 218 0.13 5.28 0.13
C ALA A 218 -0.33 3.98 0.81
N ARG A 219 0.24 2.84 0.37
CA ARG A 219 -0.12 1.51 0.86
C ARG A 219 1.03 0.86 1.62
N GLY A 220 1.50 1.56 2.68
CA GLY A 220 2.49 1.05 3.63
C GLY A 220 3.90 0.90 3.07
N GLY A 221 4.19 1.47 1.90
CA GLY A 221 5.50 1.42 1.25
C GLY A 221 5.75 0.10 0.50
N HIS A 222 4.70 -0.53 -0.04
CA HIS A 222 4.83 -1.72 -0.89
C HIS A 222 5.82 -1.49 -2.03
N LYS A 223 6.64 -2.49 -2.33
CA LYS A 223 7.65 -2.43 -3.40
C LYS A 223 7.60 -3.69 -4.25
N THR A 224 7.92 -3.53 -5.55
CA THR A 224 8.00 -4.66 -6.48
C THR A 224 9.40 -4.79 -7.05
N TYR A 225 9.95 -6.00 -6.96
CA TYR A 225 11.33 -6.33 -7.31
C TYR A 225 11.41 -7.39 -8.41
N ASP A 226 12.47 -7.29 -9.21
CA ASP A 226 12.84 -8.23 -10.26
C ASP A 226 13.90 -9.21 -9.78
N LEU A 227 13.59 -10.50 -9.70
CA LEU A 227 14.54 -11.57 -9.38
C LEU A 227 15.39 -11.99 -10.57
N LYS A 228 15.05 -11.56 -11.78
CA LYS A 228 15.82 -11.86 -13.02
C LYS A 228 16.06 -13.35 -13.29
N GLY A 229 15.10 -14.19 -12.91
CA GLY A 229 15.23 -15.64 -12.99
C GLY A 229 16.00 -16.27 -11.81
N GLY A 230 16.37 -15.48 -10.81
CA GLY A 230 16.95 -15.98 -9.56
C GLY A 230 15.91 -16.60 -8.64
N SER A 231 16.36 -17.46 -7.70
CA SER A 231 15.51 -18.15 -6.73
C SER A 231 15.74 -17.70 -5.28
N SER A 232 16.49 -16.62 -5.06
CA SER A 232 16.81 -16.12 -3.73
C SER A 232 17.05 -14.61 -3.70
N GLY A 233 17.08 -14.03 -2.51
CA GLY A 233 17.28 -12.60 -2.30
C GLY A 233 16.03 -11.77 -2.55
N THR A 234 16.16 -10.44 -2.41
CA THR A 234 15.05 -9.50 -2.60
C THR A 234 14.82 -9.15 -4.08
N GLY A 235 15.85 -9.23 -4.90
CA GLY A 235 15.84 -8.78 -6.29
C GLY A 235 16.21 -7.31 -6.45
N THR A 236 16.01 -6.79 -7.67
CA THR A 236 16.28 -5.40 -8.04
C THR A 236 14.96 -4.62 -8.07
N LEU A 237 14.84 -3.52 -7.34
CA LEU A 237 13.65 -2.66 -7.41
C LEU A 237 13.45 -2.15 -8.85
N PHE A 238 12.22 -2.24 -9.35
CA PHE A 238 11.89 -1.65 -10.65
C PHE A 238 11.97 -0.13 -10.58
N THR A 239 12.84 0.45 -11.43
CA THR A 239 13.07 1.89 -11.50
C THR A 239 13.31 2.33 -12.95
N LYS A 240 12.82 3.52 -13.32
CA LYS A 240 13.03 4.14 -14.64
C LYS A 240 12.80 5.65 -14.63
N SER A 241 13.11 6.32 -15.74
CA SER A 241 12.98 7.77 -15.89
C SER A 241 11.57 8.25 -16.28
N THR A 242 10.66 7.35 -16.64
CA THR A 242 9.27 7.64 -17.00
C THR A 242 8.33 6.92 -16.04
N ASP A 243 7.13 7.42 -15.81
CA ASP A 243 6.14 6.79 -14.92
C ASP A 243 5.07 6.01 -15.71
N THR A 244 5.50 5.29 -16.73
CA THR A 244 4.69 4.37 -17.54
C THR A 244 5.34 3.01 -17.57
N TRP A 245 4.62 1.95 -17.18
CA TRP A 245 5.17 0.64 -16.87
C TRP A 245 4.49 -0.46 -17.67
N GLY A 246 5.27 -1.46 -18.08
CA GLY A 246 4.74 -2.60 -18.82
C GLY A 246 4.23 -2.25 -20.23
N ASN A 247 3.80 -3.29 -20.96
CA ASN A 247 3.19 -3.15 -22.28
C ASN A 247 2.10 -4.19 -22.57
N GLY A 248 1.66 -4.92 -21.53
CA GLY A 248 0.63 -5.97 -21.63
C GLY A 248 1.12 -7.30 -22.20
N LEU A 249 2.43 -7.47 -22.42
CA LEU A 249 2.99 -8.70 -22.95
C LEU A 249 3.99 -9.31 -21.96
N PRO A 250 4.01 -10.64 -21.79
CA PRO A 250 4.94 -11.33 -20.88
C PRO A 250 6.43 -11.20 -21.32
N SER A 251 6.69 -10.80 -22.54
CA SER A 251 8.05 -10.52 -23.03
C SER A 251 8.66 -9.24 -22.44
N ASN A 252 7.84 -8.34 -21.89
CA ASN A 252 8.28 -7.16 -21.16
C ASN A 252 8.27 -7.47 -19.66
N ARG A 253 9.44 -7.45 -19.04
CA ARG A 253 9.59 -7.77 -17.60
C ARG A 253 8.78 -6.85 -16.67
N GLU A 254 8.54 -5.60 -17.08
CA GLU A 254 7.72 -4.68 -16.29
C GLU A 254 6.25 -5.12 -16.24
N THR A 255 5.75 -5.90 -17.21
CA THR A 255 4.34 -6.30 -17.29
C THR A 255 3.93 -7.15 -16.08
N ALA A 256 4.71 -8.20 -15.74
CA ALA A 256 4.45 -8.99 -14.54
C ALA A 256 4.60 -8.17 -13.23
N ALA A 257 5.51 -7.18 -13.25
CA ALA A 257 5.66 -6.26 -12.13
C ALA A 257 4.45 -5.34 -11.97
N VAL A 258 3.85 -4.89 -13.07
CA VAL A 258 2.59 -4.12 -13.07
C VAL A 258 1.47 -4.94 -12.43
N ASP A 259 1.27 -6.18 -12.88
CA ASP A 259 0.24 -7.08 -12.33
C ASP A 259 0.41 -7.29 -10.83
N ALA A 260 1.60 -7.67 -10.38
CA ALA A 260 1.89 -7.92 -8.97
C ALA A 260 1.76 -6.65 -8.11
N HIS A 261 2.14 -5.49 -8.64
CA HIS A 261 2.06 -4.21 -7.93
C HIS A 261 0.60 -3.74 -7.79
N TYR A 262 -0.17 -3.85 -8.87
CA TYR A 262 -1.60 -3.56 -8.89
C TYR A 262 -2.37 -4.51 -7.97
N GLY A 263 -2.14 -5.82 -8.08
CA GLY A 263 -2.80 -6.80 -7.22
C GLY A 263 -2.52 -6.58 -5.73
N ALA A 264 -1.29 -6.17 -5.38
CA ALA A 264 -0.97 -5.81 -4.01
C ALA A 264 -1.69 -4.54 -3.54
N ALA A 265 -1.86 -3.55 -4.42
CA ALA A 265 -2.60 -2.32 -4.12
C ALA A 265 -4.09 -2.59 -3.87
N GLU A 266 -4.75 -3.33 -4.77
CA GLU A 266 -6.16 -3.71 -4.65
C GLU A 266 -6.42 -4.54 -3.39
N THR A 267 -5.53 -5.48 -3.07
CA THR A 267 -5.64 -6.30 -1.86
C THR A 267 -5.48 -5.45 -0.58
N TRP A 268 -4.56 -4.51 -0.58
CA TRP A 268 -4.40 -3.58 0.54
C TRP A 268 -5.65 -2.74 0.75
N ASP A 269 -6.21 -2.18 -0.34
CA ASP A 269 -7.40 -1.33 -0.28
C ASP A 269 -8.64 -2.13 0.12
N PHE A 270 -8.80 -3.35 -0.37
CA PHE A 270 -9.83 -4.27 0.09
C PHE A 270 -9.73 -4.54 1.60
N TYR A 271 -8.54 -4.86 2.12
CA TYR A 271 -8.38 -5.08 3.56
C TYR A 271 -8.73 -3.85 4.37
N LYS A 272 -8.29 -2.68 3.92
CA LYS A 272 -8.52 -1.40 4.61
C LYS A 272 -9.99 -1.00 4.58
N THR A 273 -10.61 -1.03 3.42
CA THR A 273 -11.96 -0.52 3.16
C THR A 273 -13.03 -1.48 3.66
N GLU A 274 -12.90 -2.77 3.33
CA GLU A 274 -13.94 -3.77 3.57
C GLU A 274 -13.78 -4.48 4.92
N LEU A 275 -12.54 -4.70 5.35
CA LEU A 275 -12.25 -5.44 6.59
C LEU A 275 -11.79 -4.53 7.74
N GLY A 276 -11.59 -3.23 7.49
CA GLY A 276 -11.05 -2.29 8.48
C GLY A 276 -9.63 -2.62 8.91
N ARG A 277 -8.87 -3.37 8.10
CA ARG A 277 -7.54 -3.87 8.43
C ARG A 277 -6.45 -3.09 7.71
N ASN A 278 -5.53 -2.53 8.45
CA ASN A 278 -4.44 -1.71 7.92
C ASN A 278 -3.25 -2.59 7.51
N GLY A 279 -3.31 -3.16 6.30
CA GLY A 279 -2.31 -4.08 5.74
C GLY A 279 -2.39 -5.51 6.29
N ILE A 280 -1.53 -6.40 5.77
CA ILE A 280 -1.51 -7.84 6.08
C ILE A 280 -1.41 -8.11 7.59
N ALA A 281 -0.46 -7.47 8.27
CA ALA A 281 -0.27 -7.62 9.72
C ALA A 281 -1.16 -6.69 10.57
N GLY A 282 -1.98 -5.83 9.95
CA GLY A 282 -2.84 -4.87 10.64
C GLY A 282 -2.09 -3.69 11.26
N ASN A 283 -0.83 -3.48 10.93
CA ASN A 283 0.09 -2.51 11.54
C ASN A 283 0.52 -1.37 10.60
N GLY A 284 -0.07 -1.27 9.41
CA GLY A 284 0.24 -0.25 8.42
C GLY A 284 1.54 -0.47 7.64
N LYS A 285 2.20 -1.62 7.79
CA LYS A 285 3.37 -1.99 7.00
C LYS A 285 2.96 -2.88 5.83
N ALA A 286 3.47 -2.56 4.65
CA ALA A 286 3.30 -3.42 3.49
C ALA A 286 4.31 -4.58 3.49
N ALA A 287 3.91 -5.67 2.84
CA ALA A 287 4.82 -6.66 2.29
C ALA A 287 5.49 -6.12 1.01
N TYR A 288 6.30 -6.93 0.34
CA TYR A 288 6.79 -6.62 -1.00
C TYR A 288 6.57 -7.80 -1.96
N SER A 289 6.55 -7.49 -3.25
CA SER A 289 6.41 -8.49 -4.31
C SER A 289 7.74 -8.74 -5.02
N ARG A 290 7.99 -10.00 -5.38
CA ARG A 290 9.11 -10.41 -6.24
C ARG A 290 8.56 -11.13 -7.46
N VAL A 291 8.87 -10.66 -8.65
CA VAL A 291 8.49 -11.31 -9.91
C VAL A 291 9.70 -11.95 -10.59
N HIS A 292 9.46 -12.78 -11.60
CA HIS A 292 10.47 -13.49 -12.38
C HIS A 292 11.33 -14.44 -11.51
N TYR A 293 10.65 -15.18 -10.65
CA TYR A 293 11.29 -16.20 -9.84
C TYR A 293 11.60 -17.45 -10.67
N GLY A 294 12.86 -17.90 -10.63
CA GLY A 294 13.30 -19.11 -11.31
C GLY A 294 13.25 -19.02 -12.84
N ASN A 295 13.22 -20.16 -13.50
CA ASN A 295 13.09 -20.27 -14.95
C ASN A 295 11.88 -21.16 -15.27
N ALA A 296 10.90 -20.65 -15.98
CA ALA A 296 9.64 -21.31 -16.30
C ALA A 296 8.96 -21.91 -15.06
N TYR A 297 9.07 -21.21 -13.93
CA TYR A 297 8.51 -21.65 -12.67
C TYR A 297 6.98 -21.45 -12.66
N VAL A 298 6.25 -22.57 -12.52
CA VAL A 298 4.79 -22.61 -12.62
C VAL A 298 4.19 -22.62 -11.22
N ASN A 299 4.48 -21.59 -10.42
CA ASN A 299 3.83 -21.36 -9.13
C ASN A 299 4.03 -19.91 -8.66
N ALA A 300 3.25 -19.50 -7.67
CA ALA A 300 3.45 -18.32 -6.83
C ALA A 300 3.45 -18.76 -5.37
N PHE A 301 3.97 -17.97 -4.45
CA PHE A 301 3.94 -18.27 -3.03
C PHE A 301 4.18 -17.06 -2.15
N TRP A 302 3.57 -17.10 -0.98
CA TRP A 302 3.87 -16.25 0.16
C TRP A 302 5.02 -16.87 0.98
N ASP A 303 5.88 -16.02 1.53
CA ASP A 303 6.98 -16.43 2.42
C ASP A 303 7.01 -15.57 3.68
N ASP A 304 6.67 -16.18 4.82
CA ASP A 304 6.64 -15.50 6.12
C ASP A 304 8.02 -14.98 6.54
N SER A 305 9.11 -15.64 6.10
CA SER A 305 10.47 -15.29 6.51
C SER A 305 10.92 -13.94 5.94
N CYS A 306 10.48 -13.60 4.74
CA CYS A 306 10.74 -12.29 4.11
C CYS A 306 9.54 -11.35 4.21
N PHE A 307 8.38 -11.83 4.65
CA PHE A 307 7.11 -11.11 4.60
C PHE A 307 6.82 -10.61 3.18
N CYS A 308 6.81 -11.52 2.21
CA CYS A 308 6.75 -11.18 0.80
C CYS A 308 6.00 -12.19 -0.06
N MET A 309 5.46 -11.73 -1.19
CA MET A 309 4.94 -12.53 -2.29
C MET A 309 6.02 -12.79 -3.33
N THR A 310 5.98 -13.96 -3.97
CA THR A 310 6.92 -14.36 -5.02
C THR A 310 6.19 -15.06 -6.14
N TYR A 311 6.44 -14.62 -7.38
CA TYR A 311 5.74 -15.07 -8.57
C TYR A 311 6.71 -15.59 -9.63
N GLY A 312 6.44 -16.80 -10.15
CA GLY A 312 7.10 -17.33 -11.33
C GLY A 312 6.45 -16.84 -12.63
N ASP A 313 7.15 -17.03 -13.74
CA ASP A 313 6.69 -16.61 -15.08
C ASP A 313 5.91 -17.70 -15.83
N GLY A 314 5.56 -18.79 -15.14
CA GLY A 314 4.79 -19.87 -15.73
C GLY A 314 5.52 -20.63 -16.83
N ALA A 315 4.79 -21.50 -17.50
CA ALA A 315 5.34 -22.36 -18.55
C ALA A 315 5.98 -21.53 -19.68
N GLY A 316 7.25 -21.82 -19.97
CA GLY A 316 8.02 -21.13 -21.00
C GLY A 316 8.27 -19.65 -20.73
N ASN A 317 8.10 -19.17 -19.51
CA ASN A 317 8.19 -17.76 -19.10
C ASN A 317 7.22 -16.84 -19.87
N LYS A 318 5.99 -17.32 -20.08
CA LYS A 318 4.97 -16.62 -20.89
C LYS A 318 3.63 -16.44 -20.19
N LYS A 319 3.50 -16.91 -18.96
CA LYS A 319 2.26 -16.89 -18.17
C LYS A 319 2.57 -16.57 -16.72
N PRO A 320 2.99 -15.34 -16.39
CA PRO A 320 3.34 -14.98 -15.02
C PRO A 320 2.15 -15.21 -14.08
N LEU A 321 2.44 -15.75 -12.90
CA LEU A 321 1.41 -16.12 -11.93
C LEU A 321 0.95 -14.88 -11.12
N THR A 322 0.65 -13.78 -11.81
CA THR A 322 0.42 -12.45 -11.23
C THR A 322 -1.00 -11.92 -11.45
N ALA A 323 -1.95 -12.77 -11.88
CA ALA A 323 -3.35 -12.38 -12.00
C ALA A 323 -3.89 -11.85 -10.66
N LEU A 324 -4.91 -11.02 -10.70
CA LEU A 324 -5.38 -10.25 -9.54
C LEU A 324 -5.82 -11.15 -8.37
N ASP A 325 -6.60 -12.19 -8.66
CA ASP A 325 -7.04 -13.18 -7.68
C ASP A 325 -5.86 -13.94 -7.06
N VAL A 326 -4.83 -14.29 -7.87
CA VAL A 326 -3.60 -14.95 -7.38
C VAL A 326 -2.79 -14.00 -6.50
N ALA A 327 -2.64 -12.74 -6.87
CA ALA A 327 -1.97 -11.76 -6.02
C ALA A 327 -2.69 -11.58 -4.67
N GLY A 328 -4.03 -11.52 -4.70
CA GLY A 328 -4.87 -11.49 -3.50
C GLY A 328 -4.77 -12.77 -2.66
N HIS A 329 -4.67 -13.93 -3.32
CA HIS A 329 -4.46 -15.24 -2.69
C HIS A 329 -3.14 -15.27 -1.90
N GLU A 330 -2.03 -14.90 -2.54
CA GLU A 330 -0.71 -14.92 -1.89
C GLU A 330 -0.63 -13.96 -0.69
N MET A 331 -1.15 -12.74 -0.82
CA MET A 331 -1.23 -11.80 0.31
C MET A 331 -2.09 -12.34 1.45
N SER A 332 -3.10 -13.15 1.14
CA SER A 332 -4.01 -13.71 2.15
C SER A 332 -3.41 -14.89 2.92
N HIS A 333 -2.39 -15.55 2.41
CA HIS A 333 -1.54 -16.42 3.24
C HIS A 333 -0.86 -15.62 4.36
N GLY A 334 -0.34 -14.43 4.05
CA GLY A 334 0.19 -13.52 5.06
C GLY A 334 -0.86 -13.05 6.07
N LEU A 335 -2.09 -12.77 5.61
CA LEU A 335 -3.22 -12.46 6.51
C LEU A 335 -3.53 -13.64 7.45
N THR A 336 -3.57 -14.86 6.92
CA THR A 336 -3.78 -16.08 7.71
C THR A 336 -2.67 -16.27 8.73
N ALA A 337 -1.39 -16.09 8.34
CA ALA A 337 -0.23 -16.16 9.23
C ALA A 337 -0.26 -15.08 10.33
N ALA A 338 -0.80 -13.89 10.03
CA ALA A 338 -0.93 -12.79 10.98
C ALA A 338 -2.19 -12.89 11.88
N THR A 339 -3.06 -13.88 11.66
CA THR A 339 -4.33 -14.04 12.41
C THR A 339 -4.45 -15.45 13.01
N ALA A 340 -5.18 -16.35 12.36
CA ALA A 340 -5.45 -17.70 12.86
C ALA A 340 -4.22 -18.63 12.83
N LYS A 341 -3.24 -18.35 11.97
CA LYS A 341 -2.04 -19.17 11.76
C LYS A 341 -2.37 -20.63 11.43
N LEU A 342 -3.39 -20.85 10.59
CA LEU A 342 -3.82 -22.18 10.20
C LEU A 342 -2.62 -23.00 9.70
N ASN A 343 -2.40 -24.18 10.32
CA ASN A 343 -1.31 -25.09 9.91
C ASN A 343 -1.49 -25.52 8.47
N TYR A 344 -0.41 -25.53 7.70
CA TYR A 344 -0.46 -25.84 6.26
C TYR A 344 -0.41 -27.36 6.01
N SER A 345 -1.35 -28.10 6.66
CA SER A 345 -1.51 -29.56 6.51
C SER A 345 -2.89 -30.01 6.95
N GLY A 346 -3.37 -31.11 6.39
CA GLY A 346 -4.67 -31.66 6.74
C GLY A 346 -5.84 -30.70 6.46
N GLU A 347 -6.90 -30.78 7.28
CA GLU A 347 -8.06 -29.90 7.14
C GLU A 347 -7.74 -28.42 7.38
N SER A 348 -6.86 -28.13 8.32
CA SER A 348 -6.41 -26.75 8.57
C SER A 348 -5.64 -26.16 7.38
N GLY A 349 -4.88 -27.01 6.66
CA GLY A 349 -4.20 -26.61 5.41
C GLY A 349 -5.19 -26.31 4.29
N GLY A 350 -6.22 -27.14 4.14
CA GLY A 350 -7.32 -26.86 3.20
C GLY A 350 -8.08 -25.57 3.52
N LEU A 351 -8.29 -25.26 4.82
CA LEU A 351 -8.89 -23.99 5.24
C LEU A 351 -7.95 -22.79 5.04
N ASN A 352 -6.63 -22.98 5.14
CA ASN A 352 -5.64 -21.96 4.83
C ASN A 352 -5.71 -21.58 3.34
N GLU A 353 -5.68 -22.57 2.46
CA GLU A 353 -5.84 -22.38 1.01
C GLU A 353 -7.19 -21.73 0.65
N ALA A 354 -8.29 -22.25 1.21
CA ALA A 354 -9.61 -21.70 0.96
C ALA A 354 -9.72 -20.24 1.44
N THR A 355 -9.08 -19.88 2.53
CA THR A 355 -9.02 -18.48 3.00
C THR A 355 -8.37 -17.59 1.95
N SER A 356 -7.29 -18.04 1.34
CA SER A 356 -6.59 -17.33 0.27
C SER A 356 -7.45 -17.22 -0.99
N ASP A 357 -8.13 -18.29 -1.42
CA ASP A 357 -9.06 -18.26 -2.56
C ASP A 357 -10.27 -17.33 -2.29
N ILE A 358 -10.85 -17.38 -1.09
CA ILE A 358 -11.99 -16.54 -0.69
C ILE A 358 -11.61 -15.05 -0.78
N PHE A 359 -10.46 -14.68 -0.28
CA PHE A 359 -10.05 -13.27 -0.30
C PHE A 359 -9.50 -12.85 -1.67
N GLY A 360 -8.79 -13.72 -2.40
CA GLY A 360 -8.37 -13.46 -3.78
C GLY A 360 -9.57 -13.15 -4.68
N THR A 361 -10.55 -14.03 -4.70
CA THR A 361 -11.85 -13.79 -5.38
C THR A 361 -12.52 -12.50 -4.91
N SER A 362 -12.55 -12.24 -3.59
CA SER A 362 -13.18 -11.03 -3.06
C SER A 362 -12.47 -9.75 -3.49
N VAL A 363 -11.14 -9.78 -3.61
CA VAL A 363 -10.32 -8.66 -4.12
C VAL A 363 -10.64 -8.40 -5.58
N GLU A 364 -10.76 -9.44 -6.41
CA GLU A 364 -11.11 -9.30 -7.81
C GLU A 364 -12.49 -8.64 -8.00
N PHE A 365 -13.50 -9.07 -7.24
CA PHE A 365 -14.78 -8.39 -7.22
C PHE A 365 -14.71 -6.95 -6.71
N PHE A 366 -13.85 -6.68 -5.74
CA PHE A 366 -13.64 -5.33 -5.18
C PHE A 366 -13.02 -4.38 -6.18
N ALA A 367 -12.00 -4.83 -6.89
CA ALA A 367 -11.30 -4.04 -7.92
C ALA A 367 -12.23 -3.64 -9.06
N ASN A 368 -13.29 -4.43 -9.32
CA ASN A 368 -14.28 -4.16 -10.36
C ASN A 368 -13.64 -3.79 -11.71
N ASN A 369 -12.55 -4.47 -12.07
CA ASN A 369 -11.78 -4.19 -13.27
C ASN A 369 -12.54 -4.64 -14.52
N ALA A 370 -12.55 -3.81 -15.58
CA ALA A 370 -13.29 -4.12 -16.81
C ALA A 370 -12.68 -5.26 -17.62
N SER A 371 -11.34 -5.44 -17.55
CA SER A 371 -10.58 -6.50 -18.24
C SER A 371 -10.55 -7.79 -17.44
N ASP A 372 -10.76 -7.71 -16.12
CA ASP A 372 -10.70 -8.80 -15.16
C ASP A 372 -11.87 -8.65 -14.19
N LYS A 373 -13.04 -9.13 -14.62
CA LYS A 373 -14.27 -8.98 -13.85
C LYS A 373 -14.37 -10.07 -12.80
N GLY A 374 -14.59 -9.70 -11.57
CA GLY A 374 -14.72 -10.63 -10.46
C GLY A 374 -15.65 -11.78 -10.74
N ASP A 375 -15.19 -12.99 -10.50
CA ASP A 375 -15.93 -14.23 -10.67
C ASP A 375 -15.60 -15.25 -9.54
N TYR A 376 -15.91 -16.52 -9.69
CA TYR A 376 -15.64 -17.58 -8.71
C TYR A 376 -14.78 -18.70 -9.32
N LEU A 377 -13.95 -18.33 -10.26
CA LEU A 377 -12.89 -19.15 -10.83
C LEU A 377 -11.56 -18.69 -10.22
N ILE A 378 -10.58 -19.55 -10.14
CA ILE A 378 -9.26 -19.18 -9.58
C ILE A 378 -8.20 -19.36 -10.67
N GLY A 379 -7.46 -18.29 -10.97
CA GLY A 379 -6.36 -18.29 -11.94
C GLY A 379 -6.82 -18.45 -13.39
N GLU A 380 -8.05 -18.11 -13.72
CA GLU A 380 -8.64 -18.32 -15.05
C GLU A 380 -7.93 -17.46 -16.12
N LYS A 381 -7.41 -16.28 -15.75
CA LYS A 381 -6.67 -15.42 -16.70
C LYS A 381 -5.33 -15.99 -17.09
N ILE A 382 -4.69 -16.74 -16.19
CA ILE A 382 -3.36 -17.31 -16.43
C ILE A 382 -3.43 -18.46 -17.42
N ASP A 383 -4.55 -19.21 -17.43
CA ASP A 383 -4.68 -20.45 -18.22
C ASP A 383 -3.47 -21.37 -18.00
N ILE A 384 -3.20 -21.68 -16.75
CA ILE A 384 -2.01 -22.42 -16.31
C ILE A 384 -1.89 -23.80 -16.97
N ASN A 385 -3.05 -24.42 -17.25
CA ASN A 385 -3.16 -25.73 -17.88
C ASN A 385 -3.05 -25.67 -19.41
N GLY A 386 -3.09 -24.49 -20.01
CA GLY A 386 -3.03 -24.28 -21.46
C GLY A 386 -4.24 -24.81 -22.23
N ASN A 387 -5.38 -24.97 -21.58
CA ASN A 387 -6.62 -25.54 -22.15
C ASN A 387 -7.85 -24.63 -21.94
N GLY A 388 -7.65 -23.39 -21.50
CA GLY A 388 -8.70 -22.41 -21.24
C GLY A 388 -9.52 -22.69 -19.98
N THR A 389 -9.03 -23.52 -19.04
CA THR A 389 -9.71 -23.80 -17.77
C THR A 389 -9.01 -23.08 -16.61
N PRO A 390 -9.77 -22.62 -15.60
CA PRO A 390 -9.20 -22.09 -14.38
C PRO A 390 -8.45 -23.16 -13.61
N LEU A 391 -7.64 -22.74 -12.65
CA LEU A 391 -6.94 -23.63 -11.73
C LEU A 391 -7.93 -24.34 -10.78
N ARG A 392 -8.93 -23.60 -10.26
CA ARG A 392 -9.97 -24.12 -9.36
C ARG A 392 -11.33 -23.47 -9.64
N TYR A 393 -12.39 -24.11 -9.15
CA TYR A 393 -13.78 -23.64 -9.22
C TYR A 393 -14.38 -23.57 -7.82
N MET A 394 -15.03 -22.46 -7.46
CA MET A 394 -15.65 -22.35 -6.13
C MET A 394 -17.09 -22.88 -6.07
N ASP A 395 -17.84 -22.84 -7.18
CA ASP A 395 -19.23 -23.29 -7.23
C ASP A 395 -19.39 -24.82 -7.21
N LYS A 396 -18.44 -25.49 -7.79
CA LYS A 396 -18.36 -26.96 -7.88
C LYS A 396 -16.90 -27.36 -8.07
N PRO A 397 -16.14 -27.46 -6.96
CA PRO A 397 -14.71 -27.70 -7.00
C PRO A 397 -14.27 -28.90 -7.83
N SER A 398 -15.04 -29.99 -7.82
CA SER A 398 -14.73 -31.23 -8.58
C SER A 398 -14.63 -31.04 -10.09
N LYS A 399 -14.97 -29.88 -10.64
CA LYS A 399 -14.76 -29.56 -12.07
C LYS A 399 -13.27 -29.57 -12.46
N ASP A 400 -12.35 -29.34 -11.52
CA ASP A 400 -10.90 -29.43 -11.73
C ASP A 400 -10.38 -30.87 -11.77
N GLY A 401 -11.20 -31.86 -11.44
CA GLY A 401 -10.88 -33.28 -11.45
C GLY A 401 -10.27 -33.82 -10.15
N ASN A 402 -9.83 -32.96 -9.22
CA ASN A 402 -9.08 -33.34 -8.01
C ASN A 402 -9.72 -32.86 -6.71
N SER A 403 -10.30 -31.67 -6.72
CA SER A 403 -10.90 -31.06 -5.54
C SER A 403 -12.16 -31.76 -5.06
N ALA A 404 -12.44 -31.69 -3.77
CA ALA A 404 -13.67 -32.22 -3.18
C ALA A 404 -14.76 -31.16 -3.20
N ASP A 405 -15.99 -31.53 -3.64
CA ASP A 405 -17.16 -30.64 -3.52
C ASP A 405 -17.65 -30.52 -2.07
N TYR A 406 -17.50 -31.62 -1.31
CA TYR A 406 -18.09 -31.78 0.01
C TYR A 406 -17.09 -32.32 1.01
N TRP A 407 -17.32 -31.99 2.25
CA TRP A 407 -16.52 -32.53 3.35
C TRP A 407 -16.73 -34.06 3.53
N SER A 408 -15.67 -34.77 3.79
CA SER A 408 -15.63 -36.13 4.27
C SER A 408 -14.55 -36.27 5.34
N SER A 409 -14.60 -37.34 6.14
CA SER A 409 -13.58 -37.60 7.16
C SER A 409 -12.18 -37.83 6.59
N SER A 410 -12.07 -38.08 5.30
CA SER A 410 -10.79 -38.27 4.59
C SER A 410 -10.33 -37.05 3.81
N VAL A 411 -11.08 -35.93 3.83
CA VAL A 411 -10.72 -34.73 3.03
C VAL A 411 -9.35 -34.20 3.37
N GLY A 412 -8.95 -34.22 4.63
CA GLY A 412 -7.63 -33.81 5.08
C GLY A 412 -6.45 -34.67 4.60
N ASN A 413 -6.72 -35.80 3.93
CA ASN A 413 -5.67 -36.63 3.30
C ASN A 413 -5.33 -36.17 1.87
N LYS A 414 -6.13 -35.27 1.30
CA LYS A 414 -5.84 -34.64 0.00
C LYS A 414 -4.77 -33.58 0.16
N ASP A 415 -4.09 -33.25 -0.93
CA ASP A 415 -3.29 -32.02 -1.00
C ASP A 415 -4.13 -30.82 -0.57
N VAL A 416 -3.50 -29.85 0.09
CA VAL A 416 -4.18 -28.69 0.69
C VAL A 416 -4.97 -27.89 -0.35
N HIS A 417 -4.48 -27.79 -1.60
CA HIS A 417 -5.14 -27.11 -2.70
C HIS A 417 -6.42 -27.81 -3.18
N TYR A 418 -6.55 -29.11 -2.92
CA TYR A 418 -7.75 -29.90 -3.25
C TYR A 418 -8.68 -30.11 -2.05
N SER A 419 -8.12 -30.16 -0.84
CA SER A 419 -8.89 -30.21 0.39
C SER A 419 -9.51 -28.85 0.76
N SER A 420 -9.11 -27.76 0.09
CA SER A 420 -9.74 -26.43 0.16
C SER A 420 -11.16 -26.40 -0.45
N GLY A 421 -11.44 -27.30 -1.40
CA GLY A 421 -12.65 -27.30 -2.20
C GLY A 421 -13.95 -27.15 -1.39
N PRO A 422 -14.22 -27.93 -0.31
CA PRO A 422 -15.45 -27.78 0.44
C PRO A 422 -15.64 -26.39 1.08
N ALA A 423 -14.56 -25.71 1.49
CA ALA A 423 -14.65 -24.37 2.04
C ALA A 423 -14.85 -23.29 0.95
N ASN A 424 -14.25 -23.47 -0.23
CA ASN A 424 -14.54 -22.65 -1.41
C ASN A 424 -16.02 -22.78 -1.79
N HIS A 425 -16.53 -24.00 -1.81
CA HIS A 425 -17.93 -24.30 -2.10
C HIS A 425 -18.87 -23.69 -1.03
N PHE A 426 -18.52 -23.80 0.25
CA PHE A 426 -19.24 -23.13 1.33
C PHE A 426 -19.34 -21.62 1.08
N PHE A 427 -18.21 -20.97 0.72
CA PHE A 427 -18.17 -19.53 0.48
C PHE A 427 -19.06 -19.14 -0.72
N TYR A 428 -19.01 -19.90 -1.82
CA TYR A 428 -19.90 -19.70 -2.95
C TYR A 428 -21.37 -19.82 -2.55
N LEU A 429 -21.75 -20.91 -1.87
CA LEU A 429 -23.13 -21.14 -1.42
C LEU A 429 -23.60 -20.05 -0.45
N LEU A 430 -22.73 -19.62 0.47
CA LEU A 430 -23.05 -18.54 1.41
C LEU A 430 -23.25 -17.20 0.69
N SER A 431 -22.43 -16.94 -0.32
CA SER A 431 -22.49 -15.70 -1.10
C SER A 431 -23.66 -15.66 -2.06
N GLU A 432 -23.80 -16.68 -2.90
CA GLU A 432 -24.64 -16.67 -4.09
C GLU A 432 -25.85 -17.63 -4.00
N GLY A 433 -25.75 -18.65 -3.16
CA GLY A 433 -26.75 -19.71 -3.05
C GLY A 433 -26.49 -20.88 -4.00
N SER A 434 -27.40 -21.86 -3.97
CA SER A 434 -27.33 -23.07 -4.79
C SER A 434 -28.09 -22.94 -6.11
N GLY A 435 -27.79 -23.84 -7.08
CA GLY A 435 -28.43 -23.93 -8.38
C GLY A 435 -27.80 -23.06 -9.46
N ALA A 436 -28.49 -22.90 -10.57
CA ALA A 436 -27.99 -22.18 -11.74
C ALA A 436 -27.99 -20.67 -11.53
N LYS A 437 -26.89 -20.00 -11.89
CA LYS A 437 -26.74 -18.56 -11.82
C LYS A 437 -25.69 -18.07 -12.81
N THR A 438 -25.90 -16.89 -13.39
CA THR A 438 -24.90 -16.23 -14.23
C THR A 438 -24.38 -15.00 -13.49
N ILE A 439 -23.06 -14.88 -13.33
CA ILE A 439 -22.39 -13.77 -12.65
C ILE A 439 -21.28 -13.26 -13.57
N ASN A 440 -21.31 -11.98 -13.90
CA ASN A 440 -20.36 -11.31 -14.80
C ASN A 440 -20.07 -12.06 -16.12
N GLY A 441 -21.07 -12.79 -16.63
CA GLY A 441 -20.97 -13.57 -17.87
C GLY A 441 -20.56 -15.03 -17.70
N VAL A 442 -20.16 -15.45 -16.49
CA VAL A 442 -19.82 -16.83 -16.16
C VAL A 442 -21.05 -17.58 -15.65
N ASN A 443 -21.29 -18.79 -16.17
CA ASN A 443 -22.40 -19.65 -15.78
C ASN A 443 -21.99 -20.63 -14.70
N TYR A 444 -22.70 -20.61 -13.58
CA TYR A 444 -22.52 -21.50 -12.43
C TYR A 444 -23.73 -22.40 -12.25
N ASN A 445 -23.54 -23.56 -11.63
CA ASN A 445 -24.60 -24.40 -11.18
C ASN A 445 -24.18 -25.20 -9.94
N SER A 446 -24.24 -24.52 -8.80
CA SER A 446 -23.71 -25.03 -7.53
C SER A 446 -24.67 -26.06 -6.91
N PRO A 447 -24.25 -27.34 -6.75
CA PRO A 447 -25.03 -28.35 -6.09
C PRO A 447 -24.95 -28.28 -4.56
N THR A 448 -25.82 -29.03 -3.87
CA THR A 448 -25.70 -29.24 -2.42
C THR A 448 -25.62 -30.76 -2.16
N TYR A 449 -24.96 -31.16 -1.07
CA TYR A 449 -24.76 -32.56 -0.70
C TYR A 449 -26.09 -33.30 -0.45
N ASP A 450 -27.03 -32.62 0.18
CA ASP A 450 -28.30 -33.20 0.61
C ASP A 450 -29.50 -32.81 -0.29
N GLY A 451 -29.26 -32.14 -1.42
CA GLY A 451 -30.30 -31.63 -2.32
C GLY A 451 -31.07 -30.43 -1.78
N SER A 452 -30.68 -29.88 -0.64
CA SER A 452 -31.33 -28.70 -0.06
C SER A 452 -31.07 -27.45 -0.91
N LYS A 453 -31.97 -26.46 -0.80
CA LYS A 453 -31.79 -25.15 -1.42
C LYS A 453 -31.13 -24.19 -0.42
N VAL A 454 -30.05 -23.55 -0.82
CA VAL A 454 -29.42 -22.45 -0.09
C VAL A 454 -29.73 -21.15 -0.83
N THR A 455 -30.16 -20.12 -0.08
CA THR A 455 -30.28 -18.74 -0.59
C THR A 455 -29.11 -17.93 -0.05
N GLY A 456 -28.28 -17.37 -0.95
CA GLY A 456 -27.10 -16.61 -0.55
C GLY A 456 -27.43 -15.31 0.19
N ILE A 457 -26.49 -14.83 0.97
CA ILE A 457 -26.60 -13.56 1.74
C ILE A 457 -25.80 -12.41 1.12
N GLY A 458 -25.14 -12.65 -0.01
CA GLY A 458 -24.24 -11.72 -0.69
C GLY A 458 -22.79 -11.81 -0.21
N ARG A 459 -21.85 -11.61 -1.14
CA ARG A 459 -20.39 -11.72 -0.90
C ARG A 459 -19.90 -10.87 0.25
N VAL A 460 -20.37 -9.61 0.33
CA VAL A 460 -19.93 -8.66 1.37
C VAL A 460 -20.16 -9.23 2.78
N LYS A 461 -21.33 -9.79 3.02
CA LYS A 461 -21.63 -10.43 4.31
C LYS A 461 -20.83 -11.72 4.50
N ALA A 462 -20.64 -12.49 3.43
CA ALA A 462 -19.93 -13.77 3.47
C ALA A 462 -18.45 -13.57 3.85
N TYR A 463 -17.71 -12.68 3.16
CA TYR A 463 -16.31 -12.45 3.52
C TYR A 463 -16.14 -11.76 4.87
N LYS A 464 -17.05 -10.89 5.30
CA LYS A 464 -17.01 -10.28 6.64
C LYS A 464 -17.20 -11.32 7.75
N ILE A 465 -18.10 -12.30 7.55
CA ILE A 465 -18.25 -13.43 8.48
C ILE A 465 -16.97 -14.28 8.51
N TRP A 466 -16.40 -14.61 7.34
CA TRP A 466 -15.17 -15.39 7.24
C TRP A 466 -14.00 -14.67 7.93
N TYR A 467 -13.80 -13.39 7.62
CA TYR A 467 -12.74 -12.58 8.24
C TYR A 467 -12.91 -12.47 9.77
N LYS A 468 -14.12 -12.24 10.25
CA LYS A 468 -14.40 -12.21 11.70
C LYS A 468 -14.08 -13.54 12.35
N ALA A 469 -14.44 -14.66 11.72
CA ALA A 469 -14.11 -16.00 12.21
C ALA A 469 -12.59 -16.22 12.21
N LEU A 470 -11.90 -15.91 11.11
CA LEU A 470 -10.46 -16.06 10.95
C LEU A 470 -9.67 -15.24 11.98
N SER A 471 -10.01 -13.96 12.12
CA SER A 471 -9.25 -13.01 12.94
C SER A 471 -9.56 -13.09 14.44
N THR A 472 -10.67 -13.73 14.83
CA THR A 472 -11.15 -13.68 16.23
C THR A 472 -11.29 -15.07 16.86
N TYR A 473 -11.67 -16.10 16.09
CA TYR A 473 -12.10 -17.38 16.67
C TYR A 473 -11.33 -18.61 16.19
N MET A 474 -10.85 -18.61 14.94
CA MET A 474 -10.06 -19.72 14.43
C MET A 474 -8.67 -19.77 15.09
N THR A 475 -8.13 -20.96 15.20
CA THR A 475 -6.78 -21.25 15.71
C THR A 475 -6.01 -22.06 14.68
N SER A 476 -4.71 -22.28 14.90
CA SER A 476 -3.83 -22.96 13.96
C SER A 476 -4.26 -24.40 13.61
N THR A 477 -5.04 -25.05 14.46
CA THR A 477 -5.53 -26.42 14.26
C THR A 477 -7.02 -26.50 13.93
N THR A 478 -7.66 -25.37 13.60
CA THR A 478 -9.08 -25.36 13.21
C THR A 478 -9.32 -26.27 12.01
N ASN A 479 -10.22 -27.20 12.15
CA ASN A 479 -10.70 -28.11 11.10
C ASN A 479 -12.07 -27.64 10.56
N TYR A 480 -12.68 -28.36 9.64
CA TYR A 480 -13.96 -27.98 9.02
C TYR A 480 -15.10 -27.83 10.04
N LYS A 481 -15.20 -28.72 11.04
CA LYS A 481 -16.19 -28.58 12.12
C LYS A 481 -15.92 -27.35 12.99
N GLY A 482 -14.67 -27.07 13.26
CA GLY A 482 -14.25 -25.84 13.94
C GLY A 482 -14.57 -24.59 13.11
N ALA A 483 -14.35 -24.62 11.80
CA ALA A 483 -14.69 -23.51 10.91
C ALA A 483 -16.20 -23.23 10.88
N ARG A 484 -17.05 -24.28 10.85
CA ARG A 484 -18.50 -24.13 11.05
C ARG A 484 -18.83 -23.42 12.38
N THR A 485 -18.26 -23.90 13.49
CA THR A 485 -18.50 -23.32 14.81
C THR A 485 -18.09 -21.87 14.89
N THR A 486 -16.92 -21.53 14.36
CA THR A 486 -16.35 -20.17 14.42
C THR A 486 -17.07 -19.20 13.49
N THR A 487 -17.48 -19.63 12.31
CA THR A 487 -18.27 -18.79 11.38
C THR A 487 -19.69 -18.55 11.89
N LEU A 488 -20.32 -19.51 12.57
CA LEU A 488 -21.58 -19.29 13.26
C LEU A 488 -21.47 -18.26 14.39
N LYS A 489 -20.40 -18.33 15.21
CA LYS A 489 -20.11 -17.29 16.21
C LYS A 489 -19.93 -15.92 15.57
N ALA A 490 -19.15 -15.85 14.49
CA ALA A 490 -18.93 -14.62 13.75
C ALA A 490 -20.23 -14.03 13.19
N ALA A 491 -21.09 -14.88 12.62
CA ALA A 491 -22.41 -14.46 12.13
C ALA A 491 -23.33 -13.98 13.25
N ALA A 492 -23.29 -14.64 14.41
CA ALA A 492 -24.04 -14.21 15.59
C ALA A 492 -23.57 -12.83 16.10
N ASP A 493 -22.25 -12.59 16.16
CA ASP A 493 -21.71 -11.30 16.58
C ASP A 493 -22.06 -10.16 15.63
N LEU A 494 -22.00 -10.41 14.32
CA LEU A 494 -22.21 -9.39 13.31
C LEU A 494 -23.68 -9.09 13.05
N TYR A 495 -24.55 -10.10 13.13
CA TYR A 495 -25.94 -10.01 12.66
C TYR A 495 -26.97 -10.52 13.66
N GLY A 496 -26.56 -11.19 14.74
CA GLY A 496 -27.43 -11.81 15.73
C GLY A 496 -27.67 -13.31 15.48
N ALA A 497 -27.80 -14.10 16.54
CA ALA A 497 -27.93 -15.57 16.50
C ALA A 497 -29.26 -16.08 15.88
N THR A 498 -30.25 -15.20 15.67
CA THR A 498 -31.53 -15.54 15.02
C THR A 498 -31.65 -14.98 13.60
N SER A 499 -30.62 -14.27 13.13
CA SER A 499 -30.59 -13.61 11.81
C SER A 499 -30.68 -14.59 10.63
N THR A 500 -31.03 -14.06 9.49
CA THR A 500 -30.95 -14.79 8.22
C THR A 500 -29.52 -15.22 7.93
N GLU A 501 -28.55 -14.37 8.19
CA GLU A 501 -27.12 -14.62 7.99
C GLU A 501 -26.66 -15.84 8.80
N TYR A 502 -26.98 -15.89 10.10
CA TYR A 502 -26.63 -17.02 10.95
C TYR A 502 -27.24 -18.34 10.44
N LYS A 503 -28.54 -18.32 10.08
CA LYS A 503 -29.24 -19.49 9.55
C LYS A 503 -28.66 -19.93 8.21
N THR A 504 -28.26 -18.97 7.34
CA THR A 504 -27.65 -19.30 6.05
C THR A 504 -26.25 -19.87 6.21
N VAL A 505 -25.44 -19.36 7.16
CA VAL A 505 -24.14 -19.99 7.50
C VAL A 505 -24.35 -21.45 7.90
N ALA A 506 -25.31 -21.75 8.78
CA ALA A 506 -25.62 -23.12 9.19
C ALA A 506 -26.05 -23.99 8.00
N ALA A 507 -26.91 -23.46 7.12
CA ALA A 507 -27.39 -24.15 5.93
C ALA A 507 -26.27 -24.42 4.92
N ALA A 508 -25.42 -23.43 4.62
CA ALA A 508 -24.31 -23.58 3.69
C ALA A 508 -23.29 -24.63 4.15
N TRP A 509 -22.96 -24.69 5.46
CA TRP A 509 -22.11 -25.76 6.00
C TRP A 509 -22.77 -27.13 5.89
N THR A 510 -24.07 -27.22 6.16
CA THR A 510 -24.82 -28.47 6.02
C THR A 510 -24.85 -28.92 4.55
N ALA A 511 -25.02 -27.98 3.62
CA ALA A 511 -25.05 -28.22 2.18
C ALA A 511 -23.70 -28.74 1.62
N ILE A 512 -22.60 -28.59 2.36
CA ILE A 512 -21.30 -29.19 2.01
C ILE A 512 -20.92 -30.34 2.97
N ASN A 513 -21.93 -30.93 3.65
CA ASN A 513 -21.80 -32.09 4.55
C ASN A 513 -20.98 -31.84 5.86
N VAL A 514 -20.86 -30.60 6.32
CA VAL A 514 -20.31 -30.28 7.65
C VAL A 514 -21.45 -30.05 8.64
N LYS A 515 -21.58 -30.94 9.65
CA LYS A 515 -22.65 -30.93 10.65
C LYS A 515 -22.12 -30.66 12.06
#